data_7c7ba72c657d203f202ed2ae5090efad
#
_entry.id   7c7ba72c657d203f202ed2ae5090efad
#
_cell.length_a   1.000
_cell.length_b   1.000
_cell.length_c   1.000
_cell.angle_alpha   90.00
_cell.angle_beta   90.00
_cell.angle_gamma   90.00
#
_symmetry.space_group_name_H-M   'P 1'
#
loop_
_entity.id
_entity.type
_entity.pdbx_description
1 polymer ?
#
loop_
_entity_poly.entity_id
_entity_poly.type
_entity_poly.pdbx_seq_one_letter_code
_entity_poly.pdbx_strand_id
1 'polypeptide(L)'
;MSVTLARALHGRRAFGRAGFVPFLVAGDPSYAASLRAARAVIAAGADILEVGVPFSDPVADGPVIQAAGQRALKKGMTLKKAAGFVRDLRRGGVTIPVVLFTYLNPVLRLGIKKFTKLCWGSGVSAVLIVDLPIEESTATDQELARYGVELVPLASPTTTDERL
;
A
#
# COMPACT_ATOMS: atom_id res chain seq x y z
N MET A 1 7.47 16.88 4.31
CA MET A 1 6.19 16.91 3.56
C MET A 1 6.12 15.62 2.75
N SER A 2 5.08 14.81 2.90
CA SER A 2 4.84 13.65 2.04
C SER A 2 4.50 14.14 0.64
N VAL A 3 5.10 13.54 -0.39
CA VAL A 3 4.72 13.78 -1.78
C VAL A 3 3.40 13.04 -2.00
N THR A 4 2.34 13.72 -2.48
CA THR A 4 1.06 13.09 -2.82
C THR A 4 1.23 12.15 -4.00
N LEU A 5 0.36 11.12 -4.11
CA LEU A 5 0.37 10.20 -5.26
C LEU A 5 0.20 10.97 -6.58
N ALA A 6 -0.76 11.87 -6.62
CA ALA A 6 -1.02 12.73 -7.78
C ALA A 6 0.24 13.49 -8.22
N ARG A 7 0.98 14.11 -7.29
CA ARG A 7 2.19 14.86 -7.61
C ARG A 7 3.30 13.97 -8.16
N ALA A 8 3.46 12.75 -7.65
CA ALA A 8 4.46 11.81 -8.15
C ALA A 8 4.17 11.42 -9.61
N LEU A 9 2.90 11.21 -9.97
CA LEU A 9 2.49 10.81 -11.33
C LEU A 9 2.42 11.98 -12.31
N HIS A 10 1.94 13.17 -11.88
CA HIS A 10 1.87 14.37 -12.74
C HIS A 10 3.24 14.78 -13.27
N GLY A 11 4.28 14.68 -12.47
CA GLY A 11 5.64 14.99 -12.91
C GLY A 11 6.08 14.13 -14.11
N ARG A 12 5.68 12.85 -14.15
CA ARG A 12 5.98 11.95 -15.28
C ARG A 12 5.13 12.25 -16.50
N ARG A 13 3.84 12.48 -16.31
CA ARG A 13 2.89 12.80 -17.38
C ARG A 13 3.27 14.07 -18.13
N ALA A 14 3.76 15.09 -17.43
CA ALA A 14 4.22 16.33 -18.02
C ALA A 14 5.38 16.14 -19.04
N PHE A 15 6.15 15.04 -18.88
CA PHE A 15 7.23 14.67 -19.81
C PHE A 15 6.83 13.54 -20.79
N GLY A 16 5.54 13.22 -20.94
CA GLY A 16 5.05 12.14 -21.80
C GLY A 16 5.46 10.73 -21.35
N ARG A 17 5.80 10.54 -20.07
CA ARG A 17 6.27 9.26 -19.51
C ARG A 17 5.22 8.63 -18.62
N ALA A 18 5.10 7.30 -18.68
CA ALA A 18 4.29 6.54 -17.74
C ALA A 18 4.94 6.51 -16.34
N GLY A 19 4.10 6.49 -15.29
CA GLY A 19 4.58 6.26 -13.92
C GLY A 19 4.93 4.79 -13.72
N PHE A 20 6.03 4.51 -13.01
CA PHE A 20 6.42 3.16 -12.61
C PHE A 20 6.01 2.89 -11.16
N VAL A 21 5.02 1.99 -10.98
CA VAL A 21 4.42 1.64 -9.69
C VAL A 21 4.61 0.15 -9.43
N PRO A 22 5.76 -0.30 -8.91
CA PRO A 22 5.98 -1.70 -8.59
C PRO A 22 5.22 -2.11 -7.32
N PHE A 23 4.72 -3.36 -7.33
CA PHE A 23 4.12 -4.04 -6.18
C PHE A 23 5.05 -5.11 -5.64
N LEU A 24 5.13 -5.26 -4.32
CA LEU A 24 5.77 -6.38 -3.66
C LEU A 24 5.06 -6.75 -2.36
N VAL A 25 5.11 -8.04 -2.00
CA VAL A 25 4.58 -8.51 -0.72
C VAL A 25 5.62 -8.31 0.39
N ALA A 26 5.26 -7.58 1.43
CA ALA A 26 6.14 -7.38 2.57
C ALA A 26 6.48 -8.73 3.24
N GLY A 27 7.78 -8.98 3.43
CA GLY A 27 8.26 -10.21 4.08
C GLY A 27 8.48 -11.41 3.16
N ASP A 28 8.24 -11.31 1.86
CA ASP A 28 8.49 -12.38 0.90
C ASP A 28 9.82 -12.21 0.16
N PRO A 29 10.68 -13.19 0.02
CA PRO A 29 10.73 -14.49 0.73
C PRO A 29 11.20 -14.36 2.19
N SER A 30 11.65 -13.20 2.63
CA SER A 30 11.97 -12.82 4.01
C SER A 30 11.89 -11.30 4.16
N TYR A 31 11.78 -10.82 5.41
CA TYR A 31 11.74 -9.38 5.68
C TYR A 31 12.95 -8.64 5.09
N ALA A 32 14.15 -9.14 5.31
CA ALA A 32 15.38 -8.52 4.80
C ALA A 32 15.47 -8.57 3.27
N ALA A 33 15.04 -9.69 2.64
CA ALA A 33 15.06 -9.82 1.18
C ALA A 33 14.05 -8.87 0.52
N SER A 34 12.81 -8.82 1.03
CA SER A 34 11.80 -7.89 0.51
C SER A 34 12.21 -6.42 0.70
N LEU A 35 12.88 -6.07 1.81
CA LEU A 35 13.38 -4.73 2.04
C LEU A 35 14.49 -4.35 1.03
N ARG A 36 15.39 -5.28 0.70
CA ARG A 36 16.39 -5.07 -0.36
C ARG A 36 15.73 -4.93 -1.73
N ALA A 37 14.75 -5.78 -2.05
CA ALA A 37 14.01 -5.70 -3.30
C ALA A 37 13.29 -4.35 -3.45
N ALA A 38 12.60 -3.89 -2.39
CA ALA A 38 11.96 -2.58 -2.38
C ALA A 38 12.95 -1.45 -2.66
N ARG A 39 14.11 -1.46 -2.00
CA ARG A 39 15.17 -0.45 -2.26
C ARG A 39 15.71 -0.53 -3.69
N ALA A 40 15.87 -1.73 -4.24
CA ALA A 40 16.36 -1.91 -5.60
C ALA A 40 15.38 -1.35 -6.65
N VAL A 41 14.07 -1.60 -6.53
CA VAL A 41 13.08 -1.06 -7.48
C VAL A 41 12.94 0.46 -7.33
N ILE A 42 13.10 0.99 -6.12
CA ILE A 42 13.13 2.45 -5.88
C ILE A 42 14.36 3.07 -6.55
N ALA A 43 15.54 2.48 -6.37
CA ALA A 43 16.78 2.95 -7.01
C ALA A 43 16.72 2.84 -8.55
N ALA A 44 15.95 1.87 -9.08
CA ALA A 44 15.67 1.74 -10.51
C ALA A 44 14.67 2.76 -11.05
N GLY A 45 14.16 3.67 -10.21
CA GLY A 45 13.32 4.80 -10.64
C GLY A 45 11.82 4.60 -10.45
N ALA A 46 11.41 3.78 -9.47
CA ALA A 46 10.00 3.71 -9.09
C ALA A 46 9.48 5.09 -8.62
N ASP A 47 8.31 5.47 -9.08
CA ASP A 47 7.64 6.72 -8.72
C ASP A 47 6.79 6.58 -7.48
N ILE A 48 6.17 5.43 -7.30
CA ILE A 48 5.38 5.00 -6.16
C ILE A 48 5.75 3.55 -5.87
N LEU A 49 5.73 3.14 -4.62
CA LEU A 49 5.89 1.74 -4.24
C LEU A 49 4.59 1.23 -3.62
N GLU A 50 4.07 0.10 -4.10
CA GLU A 50 2.98 -0.62 -3.43
C GLU A 50 3.54 -1.74 -2.57
N VAL A 51 3.14 -1.76 -1.30
CA VAL A 51 3.55 -2.74 -0.30
C VAL A 51 2.34 -3.57 0.11
N GLY A 52 2.29 -4.81 -0.37
CA GLY A 52 1.24 -5.76 -0.05
C GLY A 52 1.37 -6.29 1.38
N VAL A 53 0.29 -6.17 2.14
CA VAL A 53 0.12 -6.80 3.44
C VAL A 53 -0.31 -8.24 3.22
N PRO A 54 0.45 -9.26 3.62
CA PRO A 54 0.02 -10.64 3.44
C PRO A 54 -1.25 -10.94 4.25
N PHE A 55 -2.19 -11.63 3.62
CA PHE A 55 -3.48 -11.99 4.20
C PHE A 55 -3.77 -13.48 3.95
N SER A 56 -4.53 -14.12 4.87
CA SER A 56 -4.82 -15.57 4.80
C SER A 56 -5.83 -15.92 3.71
N ASP A 57 -6.74 -14.99 3.41
CA ASP A 57 -7.90 -15.21 2.54
C ASP A 57 -7.94 -14.22 1.37
N PRO A 58 -6.92 -14.21 0.49
CA PRO A 58 -6.68 -13.16 -0.50
C PRO A 58 -7.52 -13.39 -1.76
N VAL A 59 -8.82 -13.06 -1.69
CA VAL A 59 -9.81 -13.32 -2.75
C VAL A 59 -9.56 -12.58 -4.07
N ALA A 60 -8.80 -11.48 -4.03
CA ALA A 60 -8.49 -10.67 -5.21
C ALA A 60 -7.10 -10.96 -5.80
N ASP A 61 -6.27 -11.77 -5.12
CA ASP A 61 -4.91 -12.03 -5.55
C ASP A 61 -4.82 -13.25 -6.47
N GLY A 62 -3.95 -13.18 -7.47
CA GLY A 62 -3.57 -14.33 -8.29
C GLY A 62 -2.64 -15.30 -7.54
N PRO A 63 -2.42 -16.53 -8.09
CA PRO A 63 -1.71 -17.61 -7.40
C PRO A 63 -0.27 -17.24 -7.00
N VAL A 64 0.40 -16.40 -7.77
CA VAL A 64 1.77 -15.94 -7.48
C VAL A 64 1.80 -15.08 -6.23
N ILE A 65 0.89 -14.12 -6.13
CA ILE A 65 0.78 -13.21 -4.97
C ILE A 65 0.29 -13.98 -3.75
N GLN A 66 -0.68 -14.88 -3.90
CA GLN A 66 -1.12 -15.79 -2.82
C GLN A 66 0.05 -16.59 -2.25
N ALA A 67 0.87 -17.21 -3.11
CA ALA A 67 2.04 -17.97 -2.67
C ALA A 67 3.07 -17.10 -1.94
N ALA A 68 3.31 -15.88 -2.41
CA ALA A 68 4.17 -14.90 -1.74
C ALA A 68 3.62 -14.51 -0.37
N GLY A 69 2.31 -14.21 -0.29
CA GLY A 69 1.61 -13.92 0.96
C GLY A 69 1.71 -15.05 1.98
N GLN A 70 1.49 -16.29 1.54
CA GLN A 70 1.63 -17.46 2.42
C GLN A 70 3.05 -17.65 2.96
N ARG A 71 4.10 -17.44 2.12
CA ARG A 71 5.49 -17.49 2.60
C ARG A 71 5.76 -16.43 3.66
N ALA A 72 5.26 -15.22 3.44
CA ALA A 72 5.41 -14.12 4.39
C ALA A 72 4.65 -14.38 5.70
N LEU A 73 3.41 -14.88 5.64
CA LEU A 73 2.61 -15.26 6.82
C LEU A 73 3.30 -16.36 7.65
N LYS A 74 3.83 -17.41 7.01
CA LYS A 74 4.60 -18.47 7.68
C LYS A 74 5.81 -17.92 8.45
N LYS A 75 6.36 -16.77 8.04
CA LYS A 75 7.44 -16.05 8.73
C LYS A 75 6.94 -14.99 9.72
N GLY A 76 5.65 -15.03 10.03
CA GLY A 76 5.04 -14.19 11.05
C GLY A 76 4.86 -12.74 10.64
N MET A 77 4.73 -12.45 9.33
CA MET A 77 4.33 -11.11 8.88
C MET A 77 2.89 -10.81 9.30
N THR A 78 2.64 -9.56 9.62
CA THR A 78 1.35 -9.03 10.06
C THR A 78 1.17 -7.63 9.49
N LEU A 79 -0.06 -7.08 9.53
CA LEU A 79 -0.34 -5.69 9.18
C LEU A 79 0.59 -4.70 9.91
N LYS A 80 0.81 -4.90 11.21
CA LYS A 80 1.71 -4.05 12.00
C LYS A 80 3.16 -4.12 11.53
N LYS A 81 3.63 -5.32 11.16
CA LYS A 81 4.99 -5.51 10.63
C LYS A 81 5.12 -4.94 9.21
N ALA A 82 4.07 -5.02 8.39
CA ALA A 82 4.07 -4.42 7.06
C ALA A 82 4.12 -2.87 7.13
N ALA A 83 3.40 -2.26 8.07
CA ALA A 83 3.58 -0.83 8.35
C ALA A 83 5.00 -0.54 8.88
N GLY A 84 5.55 -1.40 9.74
CA GLY A 84 6.95 -1.32 10.19
C GLY A 84 7.96 -1.38 9.05
N PHE A 85 7.68 -2.18 8.02
CA PHE A 85 8.48 -2.26 6.80
C PHE A 85 8.54 -0.91 6.08
N VAL A 86 7.42 -0.21 5.95
CA VAL A 86 7.40 1.15 5.37
C VAL A 86 8.23 2.11 6.23
N ARG A 87 8.11 2.04 7.56
CA ARG A 87 8.93 2.85 8.46
C ARG A 87 10.44 2.59 8.28
N ASP A 88 10.85 1.34 8.07
CA ASP A 88 12.26 1.01 7.85
C ASP A 88 12.77 1.48 6.48
N LEU A 89 11.89 1.53 5.46
CA LEU A 89 12.19 2.21 4.19
C LEU A 89 12.41 3.71 4.43
N ARG A 90 11.51 4.37 5.18
CA ARG A 90 11.63 5.81 5.49
C ARG A 90 12.91 6.14 6.27
N ARG A 91 13.26 5.32 7.26
CA ARG A 91 14.54 5.44 8.00
C ARG A 91 15.75 5.27 7.09
N GLY A 92 15.63 4.49 6.04
CA GLY A 92 16.65 4.32 4.99
C GLY A 92 16.68 5.42 3.94
N GLY A 93 15.95 6.54 4.12
CA GLY A 93 15.98 7.71 3.23
C GLY A 93 14.99 7.65 2.06
N VAL A 94 14.07 6.68 2.02
CA VAL A 94 13.05 6.60 0.96
C VAL A 94 12.05 7.74 1.09
N THR A 95 11.90 8.54 0.04
CA THR A 95 11.03 9.73 -0.02
C THR A 95 9.82 9.58 -0.96
N ILE A 96 9.86 8.64 -1.92
CA ILE A 96 8.74 8.41 -2.84
C ILE A 96 7.48 7.98 -2.06
N PRO A 97 6.26 8.22 -2.61
CA PRO A 97 5.04 7.72 -1.99
C PRO A 97 5.06 6.20 -1.84
N VAL A 98 4.54 5.72 -0.71
CA VAL A 98 4.35 4.29 -0.45
C VAL A 98 2.88 4.04 -0.16
N VAL A 99 2.27 3.18 -0.95
CA VAL A 99 0.88 2.70 -0.79
C VAL A 99 0.91 1.40 0.00
N LEU A 100 0.15 1.33 1.09
CA LEU A 100 -0.07 0.08 1.80
C LEU A 100 -1.30 -0.61 1.20
N PHE A 101 -1.08 -1.72 0.51
CA PHE A 101 -2.11 -2.52 -0.14
C PHE A 101 -2.59 -3.61 0.83
N THR A 102 -3.88 -3.62 1.20
CA THR A 102 -4.42 -4.52 2.22
C THR A 102 -5.87 -4.92 1.93
N TYR A 103 -6.39 -5.82 2.75
CA TYR A 103 -7.79 -6.22 2.82
C TYR A 103 -8.50 -5.53 3.99
N LEU A 104 -9.82 -5.46 3.94
CA LEU A 104 -10.64 -4.76 4.94
C LEU A 104 -10.60 -5.47 6.30
N ASN A 105 -10.66 -6.79 6.34
CA ASN A 105 -10.70 -7.57 7.56
C ASN A 105 -9.53 -7.27 8.54
N PRO A 106 -8.25 -7.24 8.12
CA PRO A 106 -7.14 -6.82 8.97
C PRO A 106 -7.29 -5.40 9.54
N VAL A 107 -7.89 -4.49 8.76
CA VAL A 107 -8.13 -3.10 9.15
C VAL A 107 -9.22 -3.04 10.23
N LEU A 108 -10.35 -3.70 10.01
CA LEU A 108 -11.46 -3.76 10.98
C LEU A 108 -11.02 -4.41 12.29
N ARG A 109 -10.25 -5.50 12.23
CA ARG A 109 -9.72 -6.18 13.42
C ARG A 109 -8.80 -5.29 14.25
N LEU A 110 -8.02 -4.41 13.62
CA LEU A 110 -7.19 -3.44 14.33
C LEU A 110 -8.02 -2.25 14.83
N GLY A 111 -9.08 -1.91 14.12
CA GLY A 111 -9.89 -0.72 14.26
C GLY A 111 -9.31 0.46 13.47
N ILE A 112 -10.17 1.16 12.71
CA ILE A 112 -9.76 2.19 11.74
C ILE A 112 -8.90 3.28 12.35
N LYS A 113 -9.24 3.80 13.53
CA LYS A 113 -8.45 4.84 14.21
C LYS A 113 -7.02 4.39 14.55
N LYS A 114 -6.87 3.14 15.01
CA LYS A 114 -5.53 2.59 15.32
C LYS A 114 -4.76 2.31 14.04
N PHE A 115 -5.45 1.84 13.00
CA PHE A 115 -4.88 1.60 11.68
C PHE A 115 -4.34 2.90 11.06
N THR A 116 -5.15 3.97 11.06
CA THR A 116 -4.75 5.29 10.55
C THR A 116 -3.51 5.83 11.27
N LYS A 117 -3.51 5.79 12.61
CA LYS A 117 -2.34 6.20 13.41
C LYS A 117 -1.10 5.36 13.09
N LEU A 118 -1.27 4.06 12.86
CA LEU A 118 -0.18 3.16 12.47
C LEU A 118 0.38 3.54 11.09
N CYS A 119 -0.47 3.80 10.11
CA CYS A 119 -0.07 4.24 8.76
C CYS A 119 0.69 5.56 8.82
N TRP A 120 0.12 6.57 9.45
CA TRP A 120 0.76 7.87 9.63
C TRP A 120 2.12 7.76 10.32
N GLY A 121 2.18 7.10 11.49
CA GLY A 121 3.41 6.94 12.27
C GLY A 121 4.49 6.08 11.58
N SER A 122 4.13 5.36 10.53
CA SER A 122 5.04 4.56 9.71
C SER A 122 5.46 5.27 8.42
N GLY A 123 4.88 6.43 8.10
CA GLY A 123 5.16 7.18 6.88
C GLY A 123 4.51 6.59 5.62
N VAL A 124 3.41 5.85 5.79
CA VAL A 124 2.54 5.41 4.67
C VAL A 124 1.90 6.66 4.06
N SER A 125 1.96 6.78 2.72
CA SER A 125 1.41 7.92 1.99
C SER A 125 -0.06 7.71 1.65
N ALA A 126 -0.41 6.47 1.28
CA ALA A 126 -1.77 6.10 0.93
C ALA A 126 -2.06 4.65 1.31
N VAL A 127 -3.34 4.31 1.33
CA VAL A 127 -3.83 2.95 1.58
C VAL A 127 -4.74 2.55 0.43
N LEU A 128 -4.60 1.32 -0.06
CA LEU A 128 -5.55 0.66 -0.94
C LEU A 128 -6.13 -0.53 -0.20
N ILE A 129 -7.45 -0.52 0.02
CA ILE A 129 -8.20 -1.62 0.65
C ILE A 129 -9.02 -2.27 -0.45
N VAL A 130 -8.56 -3.43 -0.93
CA VAL A 130 -9.02 -4.03 -2.20
C VAL A 130 -10.49 -4.45 -2.18
N ASP A 131 -11.02 -4.81 -1.04
CA ASP A 131 -12.38 -5.28 -0.79
C ASP A 131 -13.26 -4.26 -0.03
N LEU A 132 -12.88 -2.98 -0.04
CA LEU A 132 -13.69 -1.88 0.51
C LEU A 132 -14.54 -1.25 -0.61
N PRO A 133 -15.88 -1.43 -0.61
CA PRO A 133 -16.76 -0.77 -1.56
C PRO A 133 -16.71 0.76 -1.41
N ILE A 134 -16.82 1.47 -2.52
CA ILE A 134 -16.77 2.93 -2.51
C ILE A 134 -17.89 3.53 -1.64
N GLU A 135 -19.04 2.89 -1.61
CA GLU A 135 -20.22 3.30 -0.84
C GLU A 135 -19.96 3.25 0.69
N GLU A 136 -19.05 2.37 1.13
CA GLU A 136 -18.68 2.20 2.53
C GLU A 136 -17.37 2.92 2.90
N SER A 137 -16.69 3.53 1.93
CA SER A 137 -15.35 4.08 2.09
C SER A 137 -15.31 5.41 2.86
N THR A 138 -16.42 6.18 2.87
CA THR A 138 -16.46 7.56 3.37
C THR A 138 -15.87 7.73 4.77
N ALA A 139 -16.29 6.89 5.73
CA ALA A 139 -15.79 7.00 7.10
C ALA A 139 -14.29 6.65 7.22
N THR A 140 -13.82 5.71 6.40
CA THR A 140 -12.40 5.31 6.33
C THR A 140 -11.57 6.42 5.71
N ASP A 141 -12.03 6.99 4.61
CA ASP A 141 -11.35 8.09 3.91
C ASP A 141 -11.22 9.32 4.81
N GLN A 142 -12.31 9.74 5.45
CA GLN A 142 -12.30 10.87 6.39
C GLN A 142 -11.31 10.67 7.55
N GLU A 143 -11.23 9.46 8.10
CA GLU A 143 -10.30 9.17 9.19
C GLU A 143 -8.84 9.16 8.70
N LEU A 144 -8.55 8.62 7.53
CA LEU A 144 -7.22 8.63 6.90
C LEU A 144 -6.78 10.06 6.56
N ALA A 145 -7.68 10.85 5.97
CA ALA A 145 -7.43 12.23 5.55
C ALA A 145 -7.02 13.14 6.72
N ARG A 146 -7.55 12.92 7.93
CA ARG A 146 -7.16 13.67 9.15
C ARG A 146 -5.66 13.59 9.45
N TYR A 147 -5.00 12.56 8.97
CA TYR A 147 -3.57 12.33 9.17
C TYR A 147 -2.75 12.51 7.88
N GLY A 148 -3.40 12.99 6.79
CA GLY A 148 -2.74 13.18 5.50
C GLY A 148 -2.35 11.86 4.82
N VAL A 149 -3.09 10.77 5.10
CA VAL A 149 -2.98 9.49 4.39
C VAL A 149 -4.11 9.43 3.37
N GLU A 150 -3.79 9.17 2.11
CA GLU A 150 -4.78 9.10 1.03
C GLU A 150 -5.44 7.71 1.00
N LEU A 151 -6.73 7.63 0.65
CA LEU A 151 -7.38 6.38 0.28
C LEU A 151 -7.37 6.26 -1.24
N VAL A 152 -6.87 5.13 -1.76
CA VAL A 152 -6.89 4.82 -3.20
C VAL A 152 -8.09 3.92 -3.48
N PRO A 153 -9.12 4.41 -4.20
CA PRO A 153 -10.23 3.57 -4.62
C PRO A 153 -9.81 2.63 -5.73
N LEU A 154 -10.45 1.46 -5.79
CA LEU A 154 -10.25 0.49 -6.84
C LEU A 154 -11.42 0.54 -7.82
N ALA A 155 -11.12 0.83 -9.09
CA ALA A 155 -12.08 0.76 -10.18
C ALA A 155 -11.86 -0.52 -11.01
N SER A 156 -12.93 -1.14 -11.44
CA SER A 156 -12.94 -2.30 -12.35
C SER A 156 -13.52 -1.92 -13.71
N PRO A 157 -13.35 -2.75 -14.75
CA PRO A 157 -13.99 -2.51 -16.06
C PRO A 157 -15.53 -2.44 -16.00
N THR A 158 -16.12 -2.95 -14.93
CA THR A 158 -17.58 -2.90 -14.69
C THR A 158 -18.00 -1.77 -13.76
N THR A 159 -17.08 -0.93 -13.30
CA THR A 159 -17.42 0.26 -12.51
C THR A 159 -18.11 1.28 -13.40
N THR A 160 -19.30 1.75 -13.00
CA THR A 160 -20.06 2.74 -13.75
C THR A 160 -19.48 4.14 -13.58
N ASP A 161 -19.74 5.04 -14.55
CA ASP A 161 -19.27 6.43 -14.50
C ASP A 161 -19.76 7.19 -13.25
N GLU A 162 -20.96 6.82 -12.72
CA GLU A 162 -21.51 7.40 -11.49
C GLU A 162 -20.72 7.02 -10.22
N ARG A 163 -19.91 5.95 -10.29
CA ARG A 163 -19.07 5.47 -9.19
C ARG A 163 -17.61 5.87 -9.31
N LEU A 164 -17.23 6.53 -10.40
CA LEU A 164 -15.91 7.10 -10.64
C LEU A 164 -15.84 8.55 -10.17
#